data_2c53f3cc5e50f2a853939e5d98f8a306
#
_entry.id   2c53f3cc5e50f2a853939e5d98f8a306
#
_cell.length_a   1.000
_cell.length_b   1.000
_cell.length_c   1.000
_cell.angle_alpha   90.00
_cell.angle_beta   90.00
_cell.angle_gamma   90.00
#
_symmetry.space_group_name_H-M   'P 1'
#
loop_
_entity.id
_entity.type
_entity.pdbx_description
1 polymer ?
#
loop_
_entity_poly.entity_id
_entity_poly.type
_entity_poly.pdbx_seq_one_letter_code
_entity_poly.pdbx_strand_id
1 'polypeptide(L)'
;MPRRNDIHKILIIGSGPIVIGQACEFDYSGTQACKALKSEGYQVVLVNSNPATIMTDPELADATYIEPLTRAYLEAIIARERPDALLSTVGGQTGLNLSVELAEAGVLEKYGVELIGANLRAIKMAEDRLLFKDACGRVGLETPKSQLVNNVEDGQAFAARIGFPTILDRKSVV
;
A
#
# COMPACT_ATOMS: atom_id res chain seq x y z
N MET A 1 5.17 -21.84 0.50
CA MET A 1 3.78 -22.10 0.95
C MET A 1 3.05 -22.72 -0.24
N PRO A 2 2.10 -23.63 -0.03
CA PRO A 2 1.33 -24.18 -1.16
C PRO A 2 0.52 -23.07 -1.83
N ARG A 3 0.29 -23.20 -3.15
CA ARG A 3 -0.57 -22.33 -3.93
C ARG A 3 -1.98 -22.31 -3.32
N ARG A 4 -2.60 -21.12 -3.28
CA ARG A 4 -4.01 -20.98 -2.91
C ARG A 4 -4.89 -21.31 -4.11
N ASN A 5 -5.70 -22.36 -3.98
CA ASN A 5 -6.56 -22.84 -5.05
C ASN A 5 -7.91 -22.11 -5.12
N ASP A 6 -8.20 -21.28 -4.12
CA ASP A 6 -9.41 -20.45 -4.01
C ASP A 6 -9.24 -19.07 -4.65
N ILE A 7 -8.03 -18.71 -5.07
CA ILE A 7 -7.69 -17.48 -5.80
C ILE A 7 -7.29 -17.86 -7.23
N HIS A 8 -7.86 -17.19 -8.21
CA HIS A 8 -7.57 -17.39 -9.62
C HIS A 8 -7.08 -16.11 -10.30
N LYS A 9 -7.65 -14.97 -9.95
CA LYS A 9 -7.32 -13.67 -10.54
C LYS A 9 -6.92 -12.67 -9.46
N ILE A 10 -5.78 -12.01 -9.67
CA ILE A 10 -5.19 -11.06 -8.71
C ILE A 10 -5.03 -9.70 -9.38
N LEU A 11 -5.57 -8.65 -8.74
CA LEU A 11 -5.33 -7.26 -9.11
C LEU A 11 -4.08 -6.75 -8.40
N ILE A 12 -3.20 -6.09 -9.15
CA ILE A 12 -2.02 -5.39 -8.62
C ILE A 12 -2.19 -3.89 -8.89
N ILE A 13 -1.98 -3.08 -7.85
CA ILE A 13 -1.91 -1.62 -7.97
C ILE A 13 -0.44 -1.22 -8.06
N GLY A 14 -0.07 -0.51 -9.12
CA GLY A 14 1.25 0.06 -9.30
C GLY A 14 1.49 1.31 -8.44
N SER A 15 2.72 1.79 -8.46
CA SER A 15 3.15 2.94 -7.65
C SER A 15 2.77 4.32 -8.21
N GLY A 16 2.16 4.35 -9.39
CA GLY A 16 1.85 5.62 -10.05
C GLY A 16 3.05 6.22 -10.80
N PRO A 17 3.10 7.55 -10.97
CA PRO A 17 4.21 8.23 -11.61
C PRO A 17 5.50 8.02 -10.83
N ILE A 18 6.54 7.51 -11.51
CA ILE A 18 7.85 7.34 -10.89
C ILE A 18 8.62 8.65 -11.05
N VAL A 19 9.08 9.21 -9.94
CA VAL A 19 10.06 10.28 -9.95
C VAL A 19 11.44 9.66 -10.08
N ILE A 20 12.25 10.15 -11.03
CA ILE A 20 13.61 9.64 -11.27
C ILE A 20 14.40 9.67 -9.96
N GLY A 21 14.96 8.52 -9.58
CA GLY A 21 15.69 8.33 -8.34
C GLY A 21 14.83 7.99 -7.11
N GLN A 22 13.51 7.95 -7.25
CA GLN A 22 12.56 7.53 -6.22
C GLN A 22 11.66 6.45 -6.76
N ALA A 23 11.29 5.49 -5.94
CA ALA A 23 10.27 4.48 -6.23
C ALA A 23 10.52 3.54 -7.45
N CYS A 24 11.69 3.56 -8.11
CA CYS A 24 11.99 2.61 -9.18
C CYS A 24 12.02 1.16 -8.71
N GLU A 25 12.30 0.93 -7.44
CA GLU A 25 12.22 -0.37 -6.77
C GLU A 25 10.80 -0.93 -6.77
N PHE A 26 9.77 -0.10 -6.71
CA PHE A 26 8.37 -0.56 -6.77
C PHE A 26 7.97 -1.01 -8.17
N ASP A 27 8.48 -0.35 -9.23
CA ASP A 27 8.26 -0.79 -10.60
C ASP A 27 8.88 -2.17 -10.83
N TYR A 28 10.10 -2.38 -10.36
CA TYR A 28 10.74 -3.69 -10.41
C TYR A 28 10.00 -4.73 -9.56
N SER A 29 9.61 -4.40 -8.33
CA SER A 29 8.87 -5.28 -7.43
C SER A 29 7.54 -5.71 -8.03
N GLY A 30 6.79 -4.77 -8.61
CA GLY A 30 5.54 -5.05 -9.29
C GLY A 30 5.72 -5.95 -10.51
N THR A 31 6.75 -5.70 -11.30
CA THR A 31 7.12 -6.54 -12.43
C THR A 31 7.44 -7.97 -11.98
N GLN A 32 8.23 -8.14 -10.92
CA GLN A 32 8.56 -9.46 -10.39
C GLN A 32 7.33 -10.16 -9.80
N ALA A 33 6.43 -9.41 -9.14
CA ALA A 33 5.17 -9.96 -8.65
C ALA A 33 4.30 -10.48 -9.79
N CYS A 34 4.14 -9.74 -10.90
CA CYS A 34 3.42 -10.20 -12.08
C CYS A 34 4.01 -11.51 -12.63
N LYS A 35 5.33 -11.57 -12.80
CA LYS A 35 6.02 -12.77 -13.29
C LYS A 35 5.84 -13.95 -12.36
N ALA A 36 6.02 -13.77 -11.06
CA ALA A 36 5.88 -14.83 -10.08
C ALA A 36 4.45 -15.38 -10.03
N LEU A 37 3.45 -14.49 -10.00
CA LEU A 37 2.05 -14.90 -9.97
C LEU A 37 1.63 -15.62 -11.24
N LYS A 38 2.05 -15.16 -12.42
CA LYS A 38 1.80 -15.87 -13.69
C LYS A 38 2.48 -17.23 -13.73
N SER A 39 3.71 -17.36 -13.23
CA SER A 39 4.41 -18.66 -13.17
C SER A 39 3.70 -19.66 -12.26
N GLU A 40 3.00 -19.19 -11.22
CA GLU A 40 2.14 -19.99 -10.35
C GLU A 40 0.75 -20.27 -10.95
N GLY A 41 0.46 -19.73 -12.14
CA GLY A 41 -0.79 -19.96 -12.88
C GLY A 41 -1.97 -19.10 -12.43
N TYR A 42 -1.72 -17.93 -11.82
CA TYR A 42 -2.74 -16.93 -11.55
C TYR A 42 -2.94 -16.03 -12.79
N GLN A 43 -4.15 -15.55 -12.99
CA GLN A 43 -4.41 -14.43 -13.88
C GLN A 43 -4.04 -13.12 -13.16
N VAL A 44 -3.33 -12.25 -13.84
CA VAL A 44 -2.85 -10.99 -13.28
C VAL A 44 -3.47 -9.82 -14.01
N VAL A 45 -4.15 -8.96 -13.26
CA VAL A 45 -4.63 -7.66 -13.72
C VAL A 45 -3.75 -6.59 -13.07
N LEU A 46 -3.19 -5.71 -13.87
CA LEU A 46 -2.35 -4.62 -13.41
C LEU A 46 -3.02 -3.27 -13.68
N VAL A 47 -2.97 -2.37 -12.72
CA VAL A 47 -3.32 -0.96 -12.92
C VAL A 47 -2.17 -0.07 -12.49
N ASN A 48 -1.77 0.85 -13.38
CA ASN A 48 -0.77 1.87 -13.09
C ASN A 48 -1.07 3.12 -13.92
N SER A 49 -0.77 4.30 -13.40
CA SER A 49 -1.00 5.57 -14.13
C SER A 49 0.16 5.96 -15.05
N ASN A 50 1.30 5.31 -14.95
CA ASN A 50 2.46 5.61 -15.78
C ASN A 50 2.57 4.62 -16.94
N PRO A 51 2.45 5.08 -18.20
CA PRO A 51 2.59 4.20 -19.38
C PRO A 51 4.04 3.84 -19.70
N ALA A 52 5.01 4.52 -19.10
CA ALA A 52 6.43 4.42 -19.45
C ALA A 52 7.26 3.62 -18.43
N THR A 53 6.66 2.65 -17.78
CA THR A 53 7.33 1.76 -16.82
C THR A 53 7.45 0.35 -17.36
N ILE A 54 8.43 -0.43 -16.86
CA ILE A 54 8.55 -1.84 -17.21
C ILE A 54 7.32 -2.65 -16.74
N MET A 55 6.69 -2.22 -15.64
CA MET A 55 5.51 -2.86 -15.09
C MET A 55 4.30 -2.82 -16.06
N THR A 56 4.17 -1.78 -16.88
CA THR A 56 3.07 -1.63 -17.83
C THR A 56 3.33 -2.25 -19.20
N ASP A 57 4.41 -3.01 -19.35
CA ASP A 57 4.65 -3.82 -20.55
C ASP A 57 3.46 -4.77 -20.78
N PRO A 58 2.86 -4.77 -21.99
CA PRO A 58 1.69 -5.59 -22.30
C PRO A 58 1.87 -7.10 -22.11
N GLU A 59 3.11 -7.59 -22.15
CA GLU A 59 3.41 -9.02 -21.97
C GLU A 59 3.45 -9.46 -20.51
N LEU A 60 3.51 -8.52 -19.56
CA LEU A 60 3.68 -8.84 -18.14
C LEU A 60 2.40 -9.30 -17.45
N ALA A 61 1.29 -8.64 -17.67
CA ALA A 61 0.00 -8.98 -17.07
C ALA A 61 -0.97 -9.53 -18.13
N ASP A 62 -2.01 -10.21 -17.69
CA ASP A 62 -3.07 -10.69 -18.60
C ASP A 62 -4.00 -9.56 -19.01
N ALA A 63 -4.12 -8.53 -18.19
CA ALA A 63 -4.77 -7.25 -18.50
C ALA A 63 -4.02 -6.10 -17.84
N THR A 64 -3.69 -5.07 -18.61
CA THR A 64 -3.00 -3.87 -18.11
C THR A 64 -3.88 -2.64 -18.32
N TYR A 65 -4.14 -1.91 -17.24
CA TYR A 65 -4.88 -0.66 -17.23
C TYR A 65 -3.94 0.50 -16.96
N ILE A 66 -3.86 1.42 -17.93
CA ILE A 66 -3.10 2.67 -17.78
C ILE A 66 -4.13 3.75 -17.49
N GLU A 67 -4.48 3.88 -16.22
CA GLU A 67 -5.57 4.72 -15.74
C GLU A 67 -5.16 5.50 -14.49
N PRO A 68 -5.82 6.62 -14.19
CA PRO A 68 -5.59 7.34 -12.94
C PRO A 68 -5.78 6.45 -11.71
N LEU A 69 -4.82 6.47 -10.81
CA LEU A 69 -4.87 5.71 -9.56
C LEU A 69 -5.78 6.41 -8.55
N THR A 70 -7.08 6.28 -8.78
CA THR A 70 -8.13 6.79 -7.88
C THR A 70 -9.14 5.70 -7.56
N ARG A 71 -9.85 5.85 -6.44
CA ARG A 71 -10.87 4.89 -6.02
C ARG A 71 -11.91 4.62 -7.11
N ALA A 72 -12.38 5.67 -7.82
CA ALA A 72 -13.42 5.52 -8.84
C ALA A 72 -12.96 4.64 -10.02
N TYR A 73 -11.74 4.85 -10.52
CA TYR A 73 -11.18 4.02 -11.58
C TYR A 73 -10.92 2.60 -11.11
N LEU A 74 -10.36 2.42 -9.91
CA LEU A 74 -10.12 1.10 -9.34
C LEU A 74 -11.42 0.33 -9.11
N GLU A 75 -12.48 0.98 -8.60
CA GLU A 75 -13.79 0.34 -8.46
C GLU A 75 -14.35 -0.10 -9.81
N ALA A 76 -14.21 0.72 -10.86
CA ALA A 76 -14.65 0.35 -12.20
C ALA A 76 -13.88 -0.85 -12.76
N ILE A 77 -12.55 -0.89 -12.56
CA ILE A 77 -11.70 -2.01 -12.95
C ILE A 77 -12.07 -3.27 -12.16
N ILE A 78 -12.26 -3.18 -10.86
CA ILE A 78 -12.69 -4.31 -10.00
C ILE A 78 -14.06 -4.83 -10.46
N ALA A 79 -14.99 -3.94 -10.77
CA ALA A 79 -16.32 -4.31 -11.24
C ALA A 79 -16.27 -5.08 -12.56
N ARG A 80 -15.36 -4.70 -13.46
CA ARG A 80 -15.15 -5.31 -14.78
C ARG A 80 -14.39 -6.63 -14.69
N GLU A 81 -13.25 -6.62 -14.01
CA GLU A 81 -12.32 -7.77 -13.99
C GLU A 81 -12.69 -8.83 -12.97
N ARG A 82 -13.40 -8.45 -11.91
CA ARG A 82 -13.80 -9.36 -10.84
C ARG A 82 -12.64 -10.18 -10.28
N PRO A 83 -11.56 -9.53 -9.81
CA PRO A 83 -10.46 -10.26 -9.21
C PRO A 83 -10.89 -10.89 -7.88
N ASP A 84 -10.32 -12.04 -7.55
CA ASP A 84 -10.53 -12.69 -6.25
C ASP A 84 -9.73 -12.00 -5.14
N ALA A 85 -8.58 -11.42 -5.51
CA ALA A 85 -7.69 -10.77 -4.55
C ALA A 85 -7.06 -9.49 -5.09
N LEU A 86 -6.70 -8.59 -4.16
CA LEU A 86 -5.94 -7.37 -4.39
C LEU A 86 -4.59 -7.46 -3.68
N LEU A 87 -3.48 -7.34 -4.43
CA LEU A 87 -2.13 -7.23 -3.88
C LEU A 87 -1.72 -5.76 -3.82
N SER A 88 -1.63 -5.21 -2.60
CA SER A 88 -1.37 -3.79 -2.36
C SER A 88 0.09 -3.44 -2.11
N THR A 89 0.90 -4.42 -1.70
CA THR A 89 2.22 -4.17 -1.09
C THR A 89 3.33 -3.84 -2.08
N VAL A 90 3.11 -3.99 -3.38
CA VAL A 90 4.10 -3.71 -4.42
C VAL A 90 3.94 -2.34 -5.09
N GLY A 91 2.90 -1.60 -4.74
CA GLY A 91 2.59 -0.26 -5.26
C GLY A 91 3.03 0.91 -4.38
N GLY A 92 3.89 0.65 -3.39
CA GLY A 92 4.34 1.68 -2.43
C GLY A 92 3.18 2.31 -1.67
N GLN A 93 3.38 3.53 -1.18
CA GLN A 93 2.36 4.25 -0.41
C GLN A 93 1.06 4.48 -1.19
N THR A 94 1.16 4.73 -2.50
CA THR A 94 -0.03 4.88 -3.37
C THR A 94 -0.89 3.63 -3.35
N GLY A 95 -0.30 2.45 -3.54
CA GLY A 95 -1.03 1.19 -3.50
C GLY A 95 -1.65 0.90 -2.13
N LEU A 96 -0.92 1.18 -1.05
CA LEU A 96 -1.41 0.99 0.32
C LEU A 96 -2.58 1.92 0.65
N ASN A 97 -2.46 3.22 0.37
CA ASN A 97 -3.52 4.20 0.62
C ASN A 97 -4.80 3.87 -0.14
N LEU A 98 -4.68 3.54 -1.43
CA LEU A 98 -5.83 3.17 -2.25
C LEU A 98 -6.49 1.87 -1.78
N SER A 99 -5.71 0.90 -1.30
CA SER A 99 -6.25 -0.33 -0.74
C SER A 99 -7.04 -0.09 0.54
N VAL A 100 -6.56 0.81 1.39
CA VAL A 100 -7.29 1.26 2.59
C VAL A 100 -8.59 1.98 2.19
N GLU A 101 -8.51 2.91 1.24
CA GLU A 101 -9.67 3.67 0.75
C GLU A 101 -10.74 2.77 0.13
N LEU A 102 -10.34 1.77 -0.68
CA LEU A 102 -11.25 0.78 -1.26
C LEU A 102 -11.92 -0.09 -0.19
N ALA A 103 -11.16 -0.51 0.82
CA ALA A 103 -11.68 -1.30 1.92
C ALA A 103 -12.68 -0.50 2.79
N GLU A 104 -12.32 0.73 3.16
CA GLU A 104 -13.18 1.61 3.98
C GLU A 104 -14.46 2.04 3.25
N ALA A 105 -14.40 2.19 1.92
CA ALA A 105 -15.56 2.46 1.09
C ALA A 105 -16.44 1.22 0.85
N GLY A 106 -16.07 0.04 1.38
CA GLY A 106 -16.83 -1.20 1.20
C GLY A 106 -16.71 -1.81 -0.21
N VAL A 107 -15.83 -1.28 -1.06
CA VAL A 107 -15.67 -1.76 -2.44
C VAL A 107 -15.17 -3.20 -2.46
N LEU A 108 -14.16 -3.52 -1.64
CA LEU A 108 -13.61 -4.87 -1.59
C LEU A 108 -14.66 -5.89 -1.14
N GLU A 109 -15.45 -5.57 -0.12
CA GLU A 109 -16.54 -6.41 0.37
C GLU A 109 -17.65 -6.58 -0.69
N LYS A 110 -18.07 -5.48 -1.33
CA LYS A 110 -19.09 -5.47 -2.39
C LYS A 110 -18.79 -6.43 -3.54
N TYR A 111 -17.52 -6.56 -3.89
CA TYR A 111 -17.09 -7.39 -5.02
C TYR A 111 -16.44 -8.71 -4.60
N GLY A 112 -16.33 -8.99 -3.29
CA GLY A 112 -15.75 -10.22 -2.76
C GLY A 112 -14.23 -10.32 -2.96
N VAL A 113 -13.52 -9.19 -2.94
CA VAL A 113 -12.07 -9.11 -3.19
C VAL A 113 -11.31 -9.22 -1.87
N GLU A 114 -10.44 -10.21 -1.75
CA GLU A 114 -9.59 -10.37 -0.58
C GLU A 114 -8.33 -9.48 -0.69
N LEU A 115 -8.02 -8.74 0.37
CA LEU A 115 -6.76 -7.99 0.45
C LEU A 115 -5.62 -8.92 0.89
N ILE A 116 -4.68 -9.21 -0.01
CA ILE A 116 -3.54 -10.10 0.21
C ILE A 116 -2.22 -9.32 0.32
N GLY A 117 -1.19 -10.00 0.86
CA GLY A 117 0.11 -9.38 1.17
C GLY A 117 0.10 -8.75 2.56
N ALA A 118 -0.69 -7.70 2.77
CA ALA A 118 -0.94 -7.13 4.08
C ALA A 118 -2.45 -6.87 4.25
N ASN A 119 -3.02 -7.24 5.39
CA ASN A 119 -4.41 -6.96 5.69
C ASN A 119 -4.59 -5.50 6.17
N LEU A 120 -5.83 -5.00 6.10
CA LEU A 120 -6.16 -3.62 6.45
C LEU A 120 -5.66 -3.21 7.85
N ARG A 121 -5.78 -4.11 8.84
CA ARG A 121 -5.31 -3.85 10.21
C ARG A 121 -3.80 -3.69 10.28
N ALA A 122 -3.06 -4.53 9.56
CA ALA A 122 -1.59 -4.47 9.49
C ALA A 122 -1.14 -3.18 8.81
N ILE A 123 -1.77 -2.78 7.71
CA ILE A 123 -1.47 -1.52 7.01
C ILE A 123 -1.70 -0.33 7.96
N LYS A 124 -2.88 -0.22 8.55
CA LYS A 124 -3.20 0.87 9.50
C LYS A 124 -2.24 0.92 10.68
N MET A 125 -1.90 -0.23 11.24
CA MET A 125 -0.98 -0.31 12.37
C MET A 125 0.45 0.08 11.99
N ALA A 126 0.89 -0.23 10.77
CA ALA A 126 2.23 0.14 10.28
C ALA A 126 2.34 1.63 9.94
N GLU A 127 1.27 2.24 9.45
CA GLU A 127 1.25 3.63 8.99
C GLU A 127 0.96 4.65 10.09
N ASP A 128 0.16 4.27 11.08
CA ASP A 128 -0.15 5.15 12.22
C ASP A 128 0.94 5.03 13.30
N ARG A 129 1.61 6.16 13.57
CA ARG A 129 2.73 6.21 14.50
C ARG A 129 2.37 5.82 15.93
N LEU A 130 1.15 6.15 16.38
CA LEU A 130 0.70 5.80 17.72
C LEU A 130 0.38 4.31 17.80
N LEU A 131 -0.34 3.79 16.80
CA LEU A 131 -0.67 2.36 16.73
C LEU A 131 0.60 1.51 16.59
N PHE A 132 1.59 1.97 15.81
CA PHE A 132 2.88 1.30 15.67
C PHE A 132 3.66 1.30 16.99
N LYS A 133 3.74 2.44 17.68
CA LYS A 133 4.38 2.56 18.99
C LYS A 133 3.75 1.62 20.01
N ASP A 134 2.42 1.57 20.07
CA ASP A 134 1.69 0.66 20.95
C ASP A 134 1.95 -0.81 20.60
N ALA A 135 2.05 -1.12 19.31
CA ALA A 135 2.39 -2.47 18.84
C ALA A 135 3.80 -2.87 19.30
N CYS A 136 4.79 -1.98 19.16
CA CYS A 136 6.15 -2.20 19.65
C CYS A 136 6.16 -2.44 21.17
N GLY A 137 5.44 -1.62 21.93
CA GLY A 137 5.34 -1.78 23.39
C GLY A 137 4.74 -3.11 23.82
N ARG A 138 3.72 -3.60 23.09
CA ARG A 138 3.10 -4.90 23.37
C ARG A 138 4.02 -6.10 23.16
N VAL A 139 4.97 -5.98 22.24
CA VAL A 139 5.96 -7.05 21.97
C VAL A 139 7.29 -6.82 22.71
N GLY A 140 7.37 -5.80 23.58
CA GLY A 140 8.55 -5.52 24.39
C GLY A 140 9.68 -4.81 23.63
N LEU A 141 9.40 -4.20 22.48
CA LEU A 141 10.38 -3.40 21.75
C LEU A 141 10.38 -1.96 22.25
N GLU A 142 11.56 -1.42 22.51
CA GLU A 142 11.75 -0.03 22.85
C GLU A 142 11.61 0.87 21.63
N THR A 143 10.95 2.00 21.81
CA THR A 143 10.83 3.06 20.81
C THR A 143 11.38 4.37 21.36
N PRO A 144 11.84 5.30 20.51
CA PRO A 144 12.25 6.63 20.97
C PRO A 144 11.14 7.31 21.76
N LYS A 145 11.54 8.07 22.80
CA LYS A 145 10.58 8.91 23.53
C LYS A 145 9.92 9.88 22.56
N SER A 146 8.63 9.77 22.37
CA SER A 146 7.89 10.55 21.38
C SER A 146 6.50 10.90 21.90
N GLN A 147 5.98 12.05 21.48
CA GLN A 147 4.64 12.52 21.79
C GLN A 147 4.05 13.23 20.57
N LEU A 148 2.78 12.99 20.31
CA LEU A 148 2.01 13.80 19.37
C LEU A 148 1.67 15.11 20.08
N VAL A 149 1.95 16.24 19.40
CA VAL A 149 1.66 17.58 19.91
C VAL A 149 0.89 18.36 18.84
N ASN A 150 -0.10 19.14 19.27
CA ASN A 150 -0.98 19.90 18.36
C ASN A 150 -0.74 21.42 18.46
N ASN A 151 0.10 21.86 19.40
CA ASN A 151 0.47 23.25 19.57
C ASN A 151 1.93 23.37 20.00
N VAL A 152 2.45 24.58 19.98
CA VAL A 152 3.87 24.88 20.28
C VAL A 152 4.18 24.69 21.76
N GLU A 153 3.25 25.04 22.64
CA GLU A 153 3.39 25.00 24.08
C GLU A 153 3.59 23.54 24.56
N ASP A 154 2.77 22.60 24.08
CA ASP A 154 2.91 21.18 24.39
C ASP A 154 4.22 20.62 23.85
N GLY A 155 4.64 21.08 22.64
CA GLY A 155 5.91 20.70 22.03
C GLY A 155 7.10 21.14 22.87
N GLN A 156 7.10 22.39 23.35
CA GLN A 156 8.15 22.93 24.22
C GLN A 156 8.19 22.21 25.57
N ALA A 157 7.04 21.96 26.18
CA ALA A 157 6.96 21.23 27.46
C ALA A 157 7.49 19.79 27.31
N PHE A 158 7.16 19.11 26.21
CA PHE A 158 7.70 17.78 25.93
C PHE A 158 9.22 17.81 25.70
N ALA A 159 9.73 18.74 24.86
CA ALA A 159 11.16 18.89 24.60
C ALA A 159 11.96 19.18 25.89
N ALA A 160 11.45 20.04 26.74
CA ALA A 160 12.07 20.33 28.04
C ALA A 160 12.15 19.07 28.95
N ARG A 161 11.15 18.19 28.86
CA ARG A 161 11.11 16.95 29.65
C ARG A 161 12.07 15.88 29.17
N ILE A 162 12.22 15.73 27.82
CA ILE A 162 13.07 14.67 27.23
C ILE A 162 14.50 15.11 26.99
N GLY A 163 14.76 16.42 26.90
CA GLY A 163 16.08 17.00 26.63
C GLY A 163 16.35 17.18 25.13
N PHE A 164 17.46 17.86 24.82
CA PHE A 164 17.93 18.08 23.45
C PHE A 164 19.14 17.18 23.13
N PRO A 165 19.35 16.79 21.83
CA PRO A 165 18.59 17.22 20.63
C PRO A 165 17.23 16.53 20.52
N THR A 166 16.22 17.26 19.99
CA THR A 166 14.86 16.77 19.75
C THR A 166 14.52 16.88 18.27
N ILE A 167 13.89 15.85 17.72
CA ILE A 167 13.40 15.87 16.34
C ILE A 167 11.94 16.29 16.32
N LEU A 168 11.64 17.34 15.58
CA LEU A 168 10.28 17.75 15.26
C LEU A 168 9.93 17.21 13.86
N ASP A 169 9.00 16.26 13.82
CA ASP A 169 8.55 15.65 12.58
C ASP A 169 7.07 16.01 12.32
N ARG A 170 6.82 16.62 11.17
CA ARG A 170 5.48 17.00 10.74
C ARG A 170 4.86 15.90 9.90
N LYS A 171 3.68 15.40 10.31
CA LYS A 171 2.87 14.57 9.41
C LYS A 171 2.46 15.43 8.22
N SER A 172 2.91 15.08 7.00
CA SER A 172 2.39 15.71 5.80
C SER A 172 0.90 15.38 5.69
N VAL A 173 0.07 16.42 5.70
CA VAL A 173 -1.33 16.30 5.31
C VAL A 173 -1.30 16.40 3.79
N VAL A 174 -1.55 15.31 3.11
CA VAL A 174 -1.81 15.29 1.66
C VAL A 174 -3.29 15.51 1.47
#